data_48ea452d23131bd8e2185262e372c294
#
_entry.id   48ea452d23131bd8e2185262e372c294
#
_cell.length_a   1.000
_cell.length_b   1.000
_cell.length_c   1.000
_cell.angle_alpha   90.00
_cell.angle_beta   90.00
_cell.angle_gamma   90.00
#
_symmetry.space_group_name_H-M   'P 1'
#
loop_
_entity.id
_entity.type
_entity.pdbx_description
1 polymer ?
#
loop_
_entity_poly.entity_id
_entity_poly.type
_entity_poly.pdbx_seq_one_letter_code
_entity_poly.pdbx_strand_id
1 'polypeptide(L)'
;MTALAPTLEAFFTERLIHQRQASPNTIAAYRDAWRLLLGFVQHRIGKQPYQLDLADLDAELISDFLAHLETERHNSVRTRNARLAAIRCFFRFASLRHPEHAALIARALDIPTKRCDRAVVSYLGGWCQTGC
;
A
#
# COMPACT_ATOMS: atom_id res chain seq x y z
N MET A 1 6.67 -1.86 19.97
CA MET A 1 7.22 -1.72 18.62
C MET A 1 6.78 -2.84 17.73
N THR A 2 6.34 -2.51 16.53
CA THR A 2 5.78 -3.50 15.63
C THR A 2 6.62 -3.57 14.36
N ALA A 3 7.35 -4.67 14.21
CA ALA A 3 8.18 -4.85 13.03
C ALA A 3 7.31 -4.99 11.79
N LEU A 4 7.69 -4.29 10.73
CA LEU A 4 6.94 -4.31 9.49
C LEU A 4 7.11 -5.63 8.74
N ALA A 5 8.32 -6.16 8.67
CA ALA A 5 8.61 -7.32 7.84
C ALA A 5 7.76 -8.56 8.16
N PRO A 6 7.64 -8.97 9.42
CA PRO A 6 6.79 -10.13 9.71
C PRO A 6 5.33 -9.93 9.36
N THR A 7 4.82 -8.70 9.58
CA THR A 7 3.44 -8.41 9.25
C THR A 7 3.22 -8.41 7.74
N LEU A 8 4.17 -7.87 7.00
CA LEU A 8 4.10 -7.85 5.56
C LEU A 8 4.16 -9.27 4.98
N GLU A 9 5.03 -10.10 5.54
CA GLU A 9 5.12 -11.49 5.12
C GLU A 9 3.81 -12.23 5.39
N ALA A 10 3.23 -12.03 6.57
CA ALA A 10 1.96 -12.63 6.91
C ALA A 10 0.85 -12.17 5.95
N PHE A 11 0.89 -10.90 5.56
CA PHE A 11 -0.09 -10.38 4.62
C PHE A 11 -0.03 -11.14 3.30
N PHE A 12 1.17 -11.34 2.76
CA PHE A 12 1.29 -12.03 1.49
C PHE A 12 0.93 -13.50 1.58
N THR A 13 1.34 -14.18 2.66
CA THR A 13 1.08 -15.60 2.76
C THR A 13 -0.34 -15.91 3.24
N GLU A 14 -0.79 -15.24 4.29
CA GLU A 14 -2.09 -15.55 4.88
C GLU A 14 -3.23 -14.88 4.17
N ARG A 15 -3.12 -13.56 3.93
CA ARG A 15 -4.24 -12.83 3.37
C ARG A 15 -4.37 -13.04 1.86
N LEU A 16 -3.31 -12.83 1.12
CA LEU A 16 -3.41 -12.89 -0.33
C LEU A 16 -3.47 -14.29 -0.87
N ILE A 17 -2.63 -15.18 -0.37
CA ILE A 17 -2.56 -16.54 -0.91
C ILE A 17 -3.66 -17.41 -0.34
N HIS A 18 -3.78 -17.48 0.98
CA HIS A 18 -4.72 -18.41 1.62
C HIS A 18 -6.15 -17.88 1.68
N GLN A 19 -6.34 -16.67 2.16
CA GLN A 19 -7.69 -16.16 2.40
C GLN A 19 -8.35 -15.62 1.14
N ARG A 20 -7.64 -14.86 0.35
CA ARG A 20 -8.23 -14.24 -0.82
C ARG A 20 -7.97 -15.00 -2.10
N GLN A 21 -7.04 -15.93 -2.07
CA GLN A 21 -6.66 -16.71 -3.27
C GLN A 21 -6.42 -15.79 -4.45
N ALA A 22 -5.67 -14.72 -4.20
CA ALA A 22 -5.38 -13.74 -5.22
C ALA A 22 -4.66 -14.38 -6.40
N SER A 23 -4.92 -13.86 -7.59
CA SER A 23 -4.26 -14.38 -8.78
C SER A 23 -2.76 -14.10 -8.72
N PRO A 24 -1.94 -14.89 -9.44
CA PRO A 24 -0.50 -14.61 -9.51
C PRO A 24 -0.20 -13.19 -9.99
N ASN A 25 -1.01 -12.67 -10.90
CA ASN A 25 -0.81 -11.31 -11.40
C ASN A 25 -1.04 -10.27 -10.30
N THR A 26 -2.08 -10.48 -9.48
CA THR A 26 -2.36 -9.58 -8.37
C THR A 26 -1.24 -9.62 -7.35
N ILE A 27 -0.77 -10.83 -7.02
CA ILE A 27 0.31 -10.98 -6.05
C ILE A 27 1.58 -10.30 -6.56
N ALA A 28 1.89 -10.47 -7.84
CA ALA A 28 3.07 -9.85 -8.44
C ALA A 28 2.96 -8.33 -8.42
N ALA A 29 1.78 -7.80 -8.73
CA ALA A 29 1.57 -6.36 -8.73
C ALA A 29 1.72 -5.78 -7.33
N TYR A 30 1.18 -6.47 -6.33
CA TYR A 30 1.30 -6.02 -4.94
C TYR A 30 2.73 -6.12 -4.45
N ARG A 31 3.42 -7.18 -4.81
CA ARG A 31 4.84 -7.34 -4.46
C ARG A 31 5.67 -6.21 -5.05
N ASP A 32 5.36 -5.84 -6.29
CA ASP A 32 6.07 -4.76 -6.98
C ASP A 32 5.84 -3.43 -6.27
N ALA A 33 4.59 -3.15 -5.91
CA ALA A 33 4.26 -1.92 -5.20
C ALA A 33 5.03 -1.82 -3.89
N TRP A 34 5.09 -2.92 -3.14
CA TRP A 34 5.79 -2.93 -1.87
C TRP A 34 7.29 -2.85 -2.03
N ARG A 35 7.83 -3.48 -3.09
CA ARG A 35 9.27 -3.35 -3.36
C ARG A 35 9.64 -1.89 -3.62
N LEU A 36 8.82 -1.19 -4.39
CA LEU A 36 9.08 0.21 -4.66
C LEU A 36 8.95 1.08 -3.42
N LEU A 37 7.93 0.81 -2.61
CA LEU A 37 7.74 1.56 -1.37
C LEU A 37 8.90 1.34 -0.41
N LEU A 38 9.30 0.09 -0.21
CA LEU A 38 10.39 -0.20 0.69
C LEU A 38 11.70 0.42 0.22
N GLY A 39 11.94 0.44 -1.09
CA GLY A 39 13.11 1.10 -1.64
C GLY A 39 13.09 2.60 -1.40
N PHE A 40 11.92 3.21 -1.55
CA PHE A 40 11.76 4.64 -1.29
C PHE A 40 12.02 4.96 0.18
N VAL A 41 11.45 4.15 1.08
CA VAL A 41 11.62 4.34 2.52
C VAL A 41 13.08 4.17 2.91
N GLN A 42 13.74 3.15 2.38
CA GLN A 42 15.14 2.91 2.68
C GLN A 42 16.00 4.11 2.28
N HIS A 43 15.74 4.65 1.12
CA HIS A 43 16.47 5.81 0.63
C HIS A 43 16.20 7.04 1.49
N ARG A 44 14.96 7.19 1.94
CA ARG A 44 14.52 8.37 2.68
C ARG A 44 14.97 8.35 4.13
N ILE A 45 14.79 7.22 4.79
CA ILE A 45 15.05 7.09 6.23
C ILE A 45 16.42 6.45 6.50
N GLY A 46 16.90 5.65 5.57
CA GLY A 46 18.19 4.98 5.75
C GLY A 46 18.10 3.67 6.51
N LYS A 47 16.90 3.14 6.70
CA LYS A 47 16.70 1.87 7.38
C LYS A 47 16.53 0.74 6.37
N GLN A 48 17.12 -0.40 6.69
CA GLN A 48 16.87 -1.61 5.90
C GLN A 48 15.44 -2.09 6.15
N PRO A 49 14.84 -2.83 5.19
CA PRO A 49 13.47 -3.28 5.37
C PRO A 49 13.23 -4.05 6.66
N TYR A 50 14.20 -4.85 7.10
CA TYR A 50 14.02 -5.63 8.33
C TYR A 50 14.09 -4.76 9.58
N GLN A 51 14.54 -3.52 9.46
CA GLN A 51 14.62 -2.59 10.59
C GLN A 51 13.39 -1.69 10.69
N LEU A 52 12.49 -1.76 9.71
CA LEU A 52 11.35 -0.87 9.68
C LEU A 52 10.27 -1.30 10.66
N ASP A 53 9.66 -0.30 11.29
CA ASP A 53 8.49 -0.46 12.12
C ASP A 53 7.26 -0.08 11.31
N LEU A 54 6.12 -0.63 11.70
CA LEU A 54 4.87 -0.21 11.10
C LEU A 54 4.68 1.30 11.22
N ALA A 55 5.11 1.87 12.35
CA ALA A 55 4.99 3.30 12.58
C ALA A 55 5.82 4.15 11.63
N ASP A 56 6.81 3.57 10.98
CA ASP A 56 7.61 4.32 10.00
C ASP A 56 6.83 4.61 8.73
N LEU A 57 5.75 3.89 8.50
CA LEU A 57 4.93 4.07 7.30
C LEU A 57 3.71 4.93 7.62
N ASP A 58 3.94 6.20 7.90
CA ASP A 58 2.82 7.10 8.17
C ASP A 58 2.24 7.66 6.88
N ALA A 59 1.12 8.35 7.01
CA ALA A 59 0.40 8.88 5.86
C ALA A 59 1.25 9.87 5.06
N GLU A 60 2.05 10.65 5.74
CA GLU A 60 2.89 11.63 5.08
C GLU A 60 3.94 10.97 4.20
N LEU A 61 4.59 9.96 4.73
CA LEU A 61 5.58 9.21 3.97
C LEU A 61 4.96 8.55 2.73
N ILE A 62 3.79 7.95 2.91
CA ILE A 62 3.11 7.29 1.81
C ILE A 62 2.68 8.30 0.76
N SER A 63 2.19 9.45 1.18
CA SER A 63 1.82 10.52 0.25
C SER A 63 3.03 10.99 -0.56
N ASP A 64 4.17 11.13 0.10
CA ASP A 64 5.40 11.51 -0.59
C ASP A 64 5.83 10.44 -1.58
N PHE A 65 5.67 9.18 -1.21
CA PHE A 65 5.98 8.08 -2.12
C PHE A 65 5.10 8.13 -3.37
N LEU A 66 3.82 8.39 -3.20
CA LEU A 66 2.90 8.47 -4.33
C LEU A 66 3.25 9.65 -5.24
N ALA A 67 3.62 10.78 -4.65
CA ALA A 67 4.07 11.93 -5.42
C ALA A 67 5.36 11.60 -6.18
N HIS A 68 6.26 10.88 -5.53
CA HIS A 68 7.50 10.44 -6.15
C HIS A 68 7.23 9.57 -7.39
N LEU A 69 6.24 8.68 -7.28
CA LEU A 69 5.89 7.83 -8.43
C LEU A 69 5.45 8.66 -9.62
N GLU A 70 4.68 9.70 -9.39
CA GLU A 70 4.20 10.53 -10.48
C GLU A 70 5.30 11.41 -11.08
N THR A 71 6.13 12.01 -10.23
CA THR A 71 7.11 12.99 -10.69
C THR A 71 8.40 12.36 -11.18
N GLU A 72 8.93 11.39 -10.45
CA GLU A 72 10.23 10.80 -10.77
C GLU A 72 10.12 9.59 -11.66
N ARG A 73 9.08 8.79 -11.48
CA ARG A 73 8.92 7.58 -12.28
C ARG A 73 7.85 7.73 -13.36
N HIS A 74 7.24 8.92 -13.44
CA HIS A 74 6.27 9.24 -14.48
C HIS A 74 5.11 8.25 -14.56
N ASN A 75 4.67 7.74 -13.43
CA ASN A 75 3.54 6.84 -13.39
C ASN A 75 2.25 7.60 -13.65
N SER A 76 1.33 6.95 -14.35
CA SER A 76 0.02 7.53 -14.56
C SER A 76 -0.77 7.55 -13.26
N VAL A 77 -1.84 8.31 -13.25
CA VAL A 77 -2.75 8.37 -12.10
C VAL A 77 -3.30 6.96 -11.81
N ARG A 78 -3.62 6.22 -12.86
CA ARG A 78 -4.13 4.86 -12.69
C ARG A 78 -3.10 3.97 -11.97
N THR A 79 -1.85 4.02 -12.40
CA THR A 79 -0.82 3.21 -11.79
C THR A 79 -0.57 3.65 -10.35
N ARG A 80 -0.56 4.96 -10.12
CA ARG A 80 -0.40 5.49 -8.76
C ARG A 80 -1.52 4.98 -7.86
N ASN A 81 -2.75 5.01 -8.35
CA ASN A 81 -3.90 4.54 -7.57
C ASN A 81 -3.85 3.05 -7.32
N ALA A 82 -3.35 2.28 -8.29
CA ALA A 82 -3.21 0.83 -8.12
C ALA A 82 -2.20 0.52 -7.02
N ARG A 83 -1.11 1.28 -6.96
CA ARG A 83 -0.12 1.07 -5.91
C ARG A 83 -0.66 1.47 -4.55
N LEU A 84 -1.46 2.54 -4.50
CA LEU A 84 -2.13 2.92 -3.26
C LEU A 84 -3.09 1.83 -2.80
N ALA A 85 -3.78 1.20 -3.72
CA ALA A 85 -4.69 0.11 -3.36
C ALA A 85 -3.95 -1.04 -2.70
N ALA A 86 -2.77 -1.37 -3.19
CA ALA A 86 -1.96 -2.42 -2.58
C ALA A 86 -1.56 -2.04 -1.15
N ILE A 87 -1.20 -0.80 -0.95
CA ILE A 87 -0.82 -0.31 0.38
C ILE A 87 -2.01 -0.33 1.32
N ARG A 88 -3.17 0.11 0.85
CA ARG A 88 -4.40 0.12 1.65
C ARG A 88 -4.80 -1.28 2.07
N CYS A 89 -4.69 -2.22 1.15
CA CYS A 89 -5.05 -3.60 1.45
C CYS A 89 -4.21 -4.14 2.60
N PHE A 90 -2.92 -3.84 2.57
CA PHE A 90 -2.04 -4.22 3.66
C PHE A 90 -2.46 -3.56 4.98
N PHE A 91 -2.75 -2.26 4.94
CA PHE A 91 -3.10 -1.57 6.17
C PHE A 91 -4.40 -2.07 6.78
N ARG A 92 -5.35 -2.47 5.96
CA ARG A 92 -6.58 -3.09 6.48
C ARG A 92 -6.26 -4.40 7.19
N PHE A 93 -5.37 -5.20 6.60
CA PHE A 93 -4.93 -6.42 7.24
C PHE A 93 -4.20 -6.12 8.55
N ALA A 94 -3.30 -5.14 8.51
CA ALA A 94 -2.52 -4.77 9.69
C ALA A 94 -3.40 -4.25 10.82
N SER A 95 -4.48 -3.56 10.48
CA SER A 95 -5.37 -3.01 11.51
C SER A 95 -6.04 -4.10 12.34
N LEU A 96 -6.24 -5.26 11.74
CA LEU A 96 -6.83 -6.39 12.47
C LEU A 96 -5.80 -7.04 13.39
N ARG A 97 -4.55 -7.02 13.00
CA ARG A 97 -3.50 -7.65 13.79
C ARG A 97 -2.89 -6.72 14.83
N HIS A 98 -2.93 -5.43 14.58
CA HIS A 98 -2.27 -4.44 15.42
C HIS A 98 -3.18 -3.26 15.73
N PRO A 99 -4.23 -3.48 16.53
CA PRO A 99 -5.17 -2.40 16.84
C PRO A 99 -4.50 -1.23 17.58
N GLU A 100 -3.34 -1.44 18.18
CA GLU A 100 -2.61 -0.36 18.82
C GLU A 100 -2.16 0.71 17.84
N HIS A 101 -2.10 0.40 16.55
CA HIS A 101 -1.73 1.36 15.52
C HIS A 101 -2.92 1.89 14.74
N ALA A 102 -4.11 1.78 15.31
CA ALA A 102 -5.34 2.15 14.61
C ALA A 102 -5.34 3.58 14.08
N ALA A 103 -4.82 4.52 14.87
CA ALA A 103 -4.81 5.93 14.45
C ALA A 103 -3.91 6.16 13.25
N LEU A 104 -2.73 5.57 13.27
CA LEU A 104 -1.78 5.69 12.16
C LEU A 104 -2.35 5.04 10.90
N ILE A 105 -2.95 3.88 11.07
CA ILE A 105 -3.52 3.14 9.94
C ILE A 105 -4.71 3.91 9.34
N ALA A 106 -5.54 4.50 10.19
CA ALA A 106 -6.69 5.26 9.72
C ALA A 106 -6.24 6.43 8.84
N ARG A 107 -5.16 7.10 9.22
CA ARG A 107 -4.65 8.19 8.42
C ARG A 107 -4.12 7.71 7.07
N ALA A 108 -3.45 6.57 7.07
CA ALA A 108 -2.96 6.01 5.81
C ALA A 108 -4.11 5.60 4.91
N LEU A 109 -5.17 5.05 5.48
CA LEU A 109 -6.34 4.65 4.71
C LEU A 109 -7.13 5.85 4.17
N ASP A 110 -6.94 7.01 4.78
CA ASP A 110 -7.61 8.24 4.35
C ASP A 110 -6.95 8.91 3.16
N ILE A 111 -5.78 8.46 2.74
CA ILE A 111 -5.12 9.04 1.58
C ILE A 111 -6.02 8.82 0.36
N PRO A 112 -6.45 9.90 -0.30
CA PRO A 112 -7.41 9.75 -1.39
C PRO A 112 -6.78 9.24 -2.67
N THR A 113 -7.56 8.51 -3.43
CA THR A 113 -7.17 8.20 -4.79
C THR A 113 -7.36 9.45 -5.63
N LYS A 114 -6.55 9.59 -6.67
CA LYS A 114 -6.72 10.68 -7.60
C LYS A 114 -7.75 10.31 -8.64
N ARG A 115 -8.48 11.33 -9.10
CA ARG A 115 -9.47 11.10 -10.13
C ARG A 115 -8.78 10.84 -11.45
N CYS A 116 -9.21 9.78 -12.13
CA CYS A 116 -8.75 9.52 -13.48
C CYS A 116 -9.46 10.47 -14.44
N ASP A 117 -8.78 10.82 -15.54
CA ASP A 117 -9.33 11.73 -16.53
C ASP A 117 -10.63 11.22 -17.13
N ARG A 118 -10.76 9.94 -17.27
CA ARG A 118 -11.93 9.36 -17.88
C ARG A 118 -13.04 9.28 -16.87
N ALA A 119 -13.92 10.26 -16.92
CA ALA A 119 -15.05 10.30 -16.01
C ALA A 119 -15.92 9.06 -16.12
N VAL A 120 -16.01 8.51 -17.32
CA VAL A 120 -16.82 7.33 -17.55
C VAL A 120 -16.37 6.17 -16.68
N VAL A 121 -15.12 6.15 -16.32
CA VAL A 121 -14.59 5.07 -15.50
C VAL A 121 -14.99 5.26 -14.05
N SER A 122 -15.50 6.41 -13.70
CA SER A 122 -15.80 6.70 -12.33
C SER A 122 -16.81 5.74 -11.72
N TYR A 123 -17.74 5.24 -12.50
CA TYR A 123 -18.70 4.31 -11.93
C TYR A 123 -18.03 2.98 -11.55
N LEU A 124 -16.90 2.71 -12.15
CA LEU A 124 -16.12 1.54 -11.78
C LEU A 124 -15.40 1.76 -10.47
N GLY A 125 -15.41 2.98 -9.98
CA GLY A 125 -14.85 3.25 -8.67
C GLY A 125 -15.47 2.39 -7.60
N GLY A 126 -16.71 1.95 -7.83
CA GLY A 126 -17.36 1.08 -6.89
C GLY A 126 -16.63 -0.24 -6.71
N TRP A 127 -16.09 -0.77 -7.75
CA TRP A 127 -15.38 -2.05 -7.60
C TRP A 127 -13.98 -1.87 -7.05
N CYS A 128 -13.47 -0.66 -7.02
CA CYS A 128 -12.15 -0.43 -6.46
C CYS A 128 -12.07 -0.84 -5.00
N GLN A 129 -13.12 -0.60 -4.25
CA GLN A 129 -13.08 -0.98 -2.85
C GLN A 129 -13.14 -2.49 -2.68
N THR A 130 -13.68 -3.18 -3.64
CA THR A 130 -13.71 -4.63 -3.53
C THR A 130 -12.33 -5.23 -3.79
N GLY A 131 -11.44 -4.45 -4.36
CA GLY A 131 -10.07 -4.88 -4.57
C GLY A 131 -9.34 -5.16 -3.28
N CYS A 132 -9.87 -4.66 -2.21
CA CYS A 132 -9.31 -4.91 -0.90
C CYS A 132 -10.33 -5.60 -0.03
#